data_547f92d643b177b34c67a66c71f2396f
#
_entry.id   547f92d643b177b34c67a66c71f2396f
#
_cell.length_a   1.000
_cell.length_b   1.000
_cell.length_c   1.000
_cell.angle_alpha   90.00
_cell.angle_beta   90.00
_cell.angle_gamma   90.00
#
_symmetry.space_group_name_H-M   'P 1'
#
loop_
_entity.id
_entity.type
_entity.pdbx_description
1 polymer ?
#
loop_
_entity_poly.entity_id
_entity_poly.type
_entity_poly.pdbx_seq_one_letter_code
_entity_poly.pdbx_strand_id
1 'polypeptide(L)'
;MQLELEKAGITHICGSVLQMKAPKAFSDLRALNREALALRELLGDFYTPGFHIHPAYVRESCEEVEFMHRQGVHLLGELVPYIHGWGDFDEKNLFQILEAAPRGMVCSYHTPWDFSMENLLSAFPGIIFVAAHPGDRDRVAEHIALMKKHENLYLDLSGTGLFRLGLLKHLVNRVGAERILFGTDYPICNPRMYVQAVYGEDISDCHREKIFFENGMRILKITENV
;
A
#
# COMPACT_ATOMS: atom_id res chain seq x y z
N MET A 1 6.11 -1.43 19.93
CA MET A 1 5.76 -1.03 18.55
C MET A 1 5.43 0.46 18.49
N GLN A 2 4.28 0.94 18.97
CA GLN A 2 3.85 2.34 18.85
C GLN A 2 4.91 3.34 19.33
N LEU A 3 5.43 3.18 20.55
CA LEU A 3 6.47 4.04 21.12
C LEU A 3 7.74 4.14 20.25
N GLU A 4 8.10 3.10 19.51
CA GLU A 4 9.28 3.13 18.62
C GLU A 4 9.02 3.92 17.34
N LEU A 5 7.81 3.81 16.81
CA LEU A 5 7.36 4.56 15.65
C LEU A 5 7.22 6.05 15.98
N GLU A 6 6.63 6.38 17.13
CA GLU A 6 6.54 7.76 17.64
C GLU A 6 7.93 8.40 17.83
N LYS A 7 8.92 7.63 18.33
CA LYS A 7 10.33 8.10 18.41
C LYS A 7 10.97 8.33 17.04
N ALA A 8 10.42 7.76 15.98
CA ALA A 8 10.82 8.04 14.60
C ALA A 8 10.06 9.24 13.99
N GLY A 9 9.12 9.84 14.73
CA GLY A 9 8.26 10.92 14.26
C GLY A 9 7.03 10.42 13.50
N ILE A 10 6.70 9.12 13.59
CA ILE A 10 5.55 8.53 12.94
C ILE A 10 4.38 8.53 13.93
N THR A 11 3.32 9.26 13.59
CA THR A 11 2.13 9.46 14.43
C THR A 11 0.93 8.68 13.94
N HIS A 12 1.00 8.11 12.75
CA HIS A 12 -0.05 7.30 12.16
C HIS A 12 0.56 6.20 11.28
N ILE A 13 -0.02 5.02 11.32
CA ILE A 13 0.35 3.90 10.45
C ILE A 13 -0.86 3.34 9.73
N CYS A 14 -0.63 2.81 8.53
CA CYS A 14 -1.63 2.05 7.79
C CYS A 14 -1.02 0.77 7.23
N GLY A 15 -1.80 -0.28 7.20
CA GLY A 15 -1.37 -1.57 6.66
C GLY A 15 -2.19 -2.73 7.19
N SER A 16 -1.93 -3.92 6.65
CA SER A 16 -2.57 -5.16 7.04
C SER A 16 -1.71 -5.95 8.05
N VAL A 17 -2.34 -6.85 8.78
CA VAL A 17 -1.62 -7.83 9.59
C VAL A 17 -1.15 -8.94 8.67
N LEU A 18 0.16 -9.12 8.56
CA LEU A 18 0.78 -10.07 7.64
C LEU A 18 1.38 -11.27 8.40
N GLN A 19 1.14 -12.48 7.89
CA GLN A 19 1.89 -13.66 8.28
C GLN A 19 2.84 -14.08 7.16
N MET A 20 4.07 -14.49 7.52
CA MET A 20 5.13 -14.86 6.57
C MET A 20 5.01 -16.33 6.12
N LYS A 21 3.78 -16.75 5.74
CA LYS A 21 3.50 -18.09 5.19
C LYS A 21 2.20 -18.07 4.40
N ALA A 22 2.07 -18.96 3.42
CA ALA A 22 0.83 -19.14 2.67
C ALA A 22 -0.32 -19.60 3.58
N PRO A 23 -1.53 -19.05 3.40
CA PRO A 23 -2.73 -19.51 4.10
C PRO A 23 -3.07 -20.94 3.65
N LYS A 24 -3.54 -21.76 4.61
CA LYS A 24 -4.04 -23.10 4.29
C LYS A 24 -5.49 -23.09 3.84
N ALA A 25 -6.24 -22.10 4.29
CA ALA A 25 -7.63 -21.84 3.92
C ALA A 25 -7.91 -20.35 4.02
N PHE A 26 -9.00 -19.88 3.41
CA PHE A 26 -9.40 -18.47 3.50
C PHE A 26 -9.68 -18.01 4.94
N SER A 27 -10.05 -18.93 5.82
CA SER A 27 -10.21 -18.65 7.26
C SER A 27 -8.96 -18.09 7.93
N ASP A 28 -7.77 -18.45 7.43
CA ASP A 28 -6.50 -17.93 7.98
C ASP A 28 -6.36 -16.43 7.66
N LEU A 29 -6.67 -16.03 6.40
CA LEU A 29 -6.68 -14.61 6.01
C LEU A 29 -7.78 -13.83 6.73
N ARG A 30 -8.97 -14.44 6.86
CA ARG A 30 -10.07 -13.82 7.62
C ARG A 30 -9.68 -13.56 9.07
N ALA A 31 -8.91 -14.46 9.69
CA ALA A 31 -8.40 -14.25 11.04
C ALA A 31 -7.47 -13.02 11.11
N LEU A 32 -6.54 -12.86 10.16
CA LEU A 32 -5.66 -11.68 10.08
C LEU A 32 -6.46 -10.37 9.87
N ASN A 33 -7.48 -10.42 9.02
CA ASN A 33 -8.35 -9.27 8.78
C ASN A 33 -9.13 -8.87 10.05
N ARG A 34 -9.58 -9.85 10.85
CA ARG A 34 -10.23 -9.58 12.15
C ARG A 34 -9.25 -9.08 13.20
N GLU A 35 -8.01 -9.55 13.17
CA GLU A 35 -6.93 -9.03 14.02
C GLU A 35 -6.62 -7.57 13.67
N ALA A 36 -6.60 -7.19 12.40
CA ALA A 36 -6.43 -5.79 11.98
C ALA A 36 -7.55 -4.89 12.54
N LEU A 37 -8.81 -5.36 12.55
CA LEU A 37 -9.91 -4.61 13.17
C LEU A 37 -9.74 -4.51 14.69
N ALA A 38 -9.30 -5.58 15.36
CA ALA A 38 -9.05 -5.54 16.80
C ALA A 38 -7.89 -4.60 17.16
N LEU A 39 -6.85 -4.54 16.33
CA LEU A 39 -5.76 -3.59 16.49
C LEU A 39 -6.22 -2.14 16.31
N ARG A 40 -7.15 -1.87 15.39
CA ARG A 40 -7.76 -0.54 15.25
C ARG A 40 -8.47 -0.10 16.53
N GLU A 41 -9.24 -1.00 17.15
CA GLU A 41 -9.91 -0.69 18.43
C GLU A 41 -8.90 -0.43 19.57
N LEU A 42 -7.75 -1.13 19.54
CA LEU A 42 -6.71 -0.99 20.56
C LEU A 42 -5.87 0.28 20.36
N LEU A 43 -5.53 0.63 19.12
CA LEU A 43 -4.58 1.69 18.78
C LEU A 43 -5.28 3.02 18.43
N GLY A 44 -6.60 3.00 18.25
CA GLY A 44 -7.38 4.19 17.91
C GLY A 44 -6.87 4.89 16.66
N ASP A 45 -6.76 6.19 16.72
CA ASP A 45 -6.34 7.04 15.61
C ASP A 45 -4.90 6.83 15.14
N PHE A 46 -4.12 6.02 15.86
CA PHE A 46 -2.75 5.69 15.46
C PHE A 46 -2.71 4.69 14.30
N TYR A 47 -3.79 3.93 14.03
CA TYR A 47 -3.76 2.85 13.06
C TYR A 47 -4.99 2.81 12.13
N THR A 48 -4.72 2.80 10.82
CA THR A 48 -5.71 2.49 9.78
C THR A 48 -5.49 1.08 9.26
N PRO A 49 -6.46 0.16 9.43
CA PRO A 49 -6.31 -1.23 9.01
C PRO A 49 -6.34 -1.40 7.50
N GLY A 50 -5.53 -2.31 7.01
CA GLY A 50 -5.68 -2.96 5.73
C GLY A 50 -6.21 -4.40 5.88
N PHE A 51 -6.58 -5.03 4.75
CA PHE A 51 -7.06 -6.40 4.75
C PHE A 51 -6.57 -7.20 3.54
N HIS A 52 -6.69 -8.52 3.62
CA HIS A 52 -6.24 -9.46 2.60
C HIS A 52 -7.39 -10.13 1.88
N ILE A 53 -7.14 -10.46 0.61
CA ILE A 53 -7.94 -11.33 -0.26
C ILE A 53 -7.04 -12.43 -0.83
N HIS A 54 -7.62 -13.39 -1.57
CA HIS A 54 -6.85 -14.41 -2.25
C HIS A 54 -7.56 -14.91 -3.52
N PRO A 55 -6.90 -14.90 -4.71
CA PRO A 55 -7.52 -15.30 -5.97
C PRO A 55 -8.03 -16.74 -6.03
N ALA A 56 -7.47 -17.66 -5.24
CA ALA A 56 -7.98 -19.02 -5.15
C ALA A 56 -9.35 -19.13 -4.44
N TYR A 57 -9.79 -18.08 -3.75
CA TYR A 57 -11.02 -18.05 -2.94
C TYR A 57 -11.88 -16.84 -3.36
N VAL A 58 -12.31 -16.80 -4.63
CA VAL A 58 -12.97 -15.62 -5.22
C VAL A 58 -14.21 -15.21 -4.43
N ARG A 59 -15.12 -16.17 -4.16
CA ARG A 59 -16.37 -15.89 -3.45
C ARG A 59 -16.12 -15.32 -2.06
N GLU A 60 -15.27 -16.00 -1.27
CA GLU A 60 -14.93 -15.60 0.08
C GLU A 60 -14.20 -14.25 0.09
N SER A 61 -13.38 -13.98 -0.93
CA SER A 61 -12.69 -12.70 -1.09
C SER A 61 -13.66 -11.56 -1.42
N CYS A 62 -14.65 -11.77 -2.29
CA CYS A 62 -15.70 -10.80 -2.56
C CYS A 62 -16.53 -10.48 -1.31
N GLU A 63 -16.96 -11.52 -0.57
CA GLU A 63 -17.66 -11.38 0.72
C GLU A 63 -16.83 -10.57 1.73
N GLU A 64 -15.52 -10.81 1.77
CA GLU A 64 -14.61 -10.12 2.66
C GLU A 64 -14.38 -8.66 2.28
N VAL A 65 -14.25 -8.34 0.99
CA VAL A 65 -14.20 -6.95 0.48
C VAL A 65 -15.42 -6.17 0.95
N GLU A 66 -16.61 -6.76 0.76
CA GLU A 66 -17.86 -6.14 1.18
C GLU A 66 -17.94 -5.97 2.71
N PHE A 67 -17.53 -7.00 3.46
CA PHE A 67 -17.51 -6.94 4.92
C PHE A 67 -16.58 -5.84 5.42
N MET A 68 -15.33 -5.82 4.97
CA MET A 68 -14.33 -4.86 5.43
C MET A 68 -14.70 -3.43 5.01
N HIS A 69 -15.29 -3.25 3.84
CA HIS A 69 -15.82 -1.95 3.44
C HIS A 69 -16.93 -1.45 4.38
N ARG A 70 -17.87 -2.32 4.80
CA ARG A 70 -18.90 -1.96 5.81
C ARG A 70 -18.31 -1.63 7.17
N GLN A 71 -17.11 -2.14 7.49
CA GLN A 71 -16.35 -1.74 8.69
C GLN A 71 -15.58 -0.42 8.51
N GLY A 72 -15.75 0.27 7.37
CA GLY A 72 -15.03 1.52 7.08
C GLY A 72 -13.58 1.32 6.66
N VAL A 73 -13.17 0.10 6.30
CA VAL A 73 -11.81 -0.17 5.83
C VAL A 73 -11.73 0.07 4.32
N HIS A 74 -10.79 0.93 3.92
CA HIS A 74 -10.60 1.35 2.53
C HIS A 74 -9.25 0.89 1.93
N LEU A 75 -8.42 0.17 2.68
CA LEU A 75 -7.12 -0.32 2.26
C LEU A 75 -7.14 -1.84 2.06
N LEU A 76 -7.07 -2.27 0.82
CA LEU A 76 -6.85 -3.65 0.42
C LEU A 76 -5.34 -3.89 0.28
N GLY A 77 -4.79 -4.79 1.06
CA GLY A 77 -3.34 -5.13 1.03
C GLY A 77 -2.52 -4.46 2.14
N GLU A 78 -1.21 -4.52 2.10
CA GLU A 78 -0.41 -4.90 0.91
C GLU A 78 -0.70 -6.34 0.50
N LEU A 79 -1.00 -6.54 -0.79
CA LEU A 79 -1.14 -7.86 -1.37
C LEU A 79 0.25 -8.38 -1.77
N VAL A 80 0.67 -9.49 -1.17
CA VAL A 80 2.01 -10.07 -1.37
C VAL A 80 1.89 -11.49 -1.94
N PRO A 81 1.77 -11.65 -3.27
CA PRO A 81 1.46 -12.91 -3.92
C PRO A 81 2.39 -14.05 -3.54
N TYR A 82 3.69 -13.80 -3.52
CA TYR A 82 4.71 -14.84 -3.23
C TYR A 82 4.66 -15.35 -1.79
N ILE A 83 4.26 -14.51 -0.81
CA ILE A 83 4.09 -14.92 0.59
C ILE A 83 2.77 -15.70 0.75
N HIS A 84 1.72 -15.25 0.08
CA HIS A 84 0.41 -15.86 0.20
C HIS A 84 0.23 -17.08 -0.71
N GLY A 85 1.23 -17.45 -1.51
CA GLY A 85 1.18 -18.65 -2.35
C GLY A 85 0.12 -18.56 -3.46
N TRP A 86 -0.01 -17.39 -4.09
CA TRP A 86 -0.96 -17.19 -5.19
C TRP A 86 -0.46 -17.94 -6.41
N GLY A 87 0.15 -18.93 -6.53
CA GLY A 87 0.51 -19.73 -7.70
C GLY A 87 0.84 -18.89 -8.96
N ASP A 88 0.56 -19.46 -10.10
CA ASP A 88 0.52 -18.70 -11.35
C ASP A 88 -0.60 -17.67 -11.22
N PHE A 89 -0.24 -16.40 -11.35
CA PHE A 89 -1.13 -15.27 -11.11
C PHE A 89 -2.43 -15.44 -11.92
N ASP A 90 -3.53 -15.77 -11.22
CA ASP A 90 -4.84 -15.85 -11.85
C ASP A 90 -5.44 -14.43 -11.96
N GLU A 91 -5.00 -13.72 -12.99
CA GLU A 91 -5.48 -12.37 -13.31
C GLU A 91 -7.01 -12.32 -13.35
N LYS A 92 -7.66 -13.30 -13.97
CA LYS A 92 -9.11 -13.36 -14.08
C LYS A 92 -9.82 -13.39 -12.73
N ASN A 93 -9.32 -14.19 -11.79
CA ASN A 93 -9.91 -14.28 -10.45
C ASN A 93 -9.69 -12.99 -9.66
N LEU A 94 -8.51 -12.36 -9.79
CA LEU A 94 -8.26 -11.06 -9.17
C LEU A 94 -9.19 -9.98 -9.74
N PHE A 95 -9.41 -9.96 -11.05
CA PHE A 95 -10.37 -9.04 -11.68
C PHE A 95 -11.77 -9.20 -11.09
N GLN A 96 -12.29 -10.43 -10.96
CA GLN A 96 -13.59 -10.68 -10.35
C GLN A 96 -13.70 -10.16 -8.92
N ILE A 97 -12.63 -10.28 -8.13
CA ILE A 97 -12.61 -9.77 -6.75
C ILE A 97 -12.59 -8.24 -6.75
N LEU A 98 -11.78 -7.62 -7.63
CA LEU A 98 -11.70 -6.16 -7.73
C LEU A 98 -12.97 -5.51 -8.29
N GLU A 99 -13.78 -6.24 -9.08
CA GLU A 99 -15.12 -5.80 -9.49
C GLU A 99 -16.07 -5.61 -8.29
N ALA A 100 -15.87 -6.37 -7.21
CA ALA A 100 -16.63 -6.20 -5.98
C ALA A 100 -16.12 -5.01 -5.11
N ALA A 101 -14.95 -4.46 -5.42
CA ALA A 101 -14.38 -3.37 -4.65
C ALA A 101 -15.07 -2.03 -4.99
N PRO A 102 -15.46 -1.23 -3.99
CA PRO A 102 -16.09 0.06 -4.22
C PRO A 102 -15.11 1.07 -4.80
N ARG A 103 -15.65 2.06 -5.55
CA ARG A 103 -14.85 3.17 -6.05
C ARG A 103 -14.12 3.91 -4.92
N GLY A 104 -12.84 4.19 -5.13
CA GLY A 104 -11.97 4.82 -4.15
C GLY A 104 -11.40 3.86 -3.11
N MET A 105 -11.57 2.54 -3.28
CA MET A 105 -10.76 1.56 -2.56
C MET A 105 -9.30 1.76 -2.94
N VAL A 106 -8.42 1.70 -1.95
CA VAL A 106 -6.96 1.69 -2.16
C VAL A 106 -6.50 0.24 -2.19
N CYS A 107 -5.81 -0.16 -3.24
CA CYS A 107 -5.21 -1.48 -3.39
C CYS A 107 -3.69 -1.35 -3.39
N SER A 108 -3.05 -1.68 -2.28
CA SER A 108 -1.59 -1.76 -2.19
C SER A 108 -1.13 -3.14 -2.66
N TYR A 109 -0.18 -3.15 -3.56
CA TYR A 109 0.23 -4.36 -4.28
C TYR A 109 1.74 -4.46 -4.37
N HIS A 110 2.27 -5.58 -3.89
CA HIS A 110 3.68 -5.92 -4.08
C HIS A 110 3.89 -6.41 -5.51
N THR A 111 4.47 -5.57 -6.35
CA THR A 111 4.66 -5.89 -7.77
C THR A 111 5.71 -6.99 -7.94
N PRO A 112 5.34 -8.20 -8.39
CA PRO A 112 6.31 -9.19 -8.81
C PRO A 112 7.03 -8.73 -10.10
N TRP A 113 8.23 -9.26 -10.33
CA TRP A 113 9.10 -8.87 -11.45
C TRP A 113 8.49 -9.11 -12.84
N ASP A 114 7.54 -10.04 -12.95
CA ASP A 114 6.91 -10.53 -14.18
C ASP A 114 5.46 -10.03 -14.35
N PHE A 115 4.95 -9.23 -13.40
CA PHE A 115 3.58 -8.77 -13.42
C PHE A 115 3.47 -7.34 -13.94
N SER A 116 2.68 -7.16 -15.00
CA SER A 116 2.30 -5.83 -15.48
C SER A 116 1.06 -5.32 -14.75
N MET A 117 1.21 -4.24 -13.98
CA MET A 117 0.07 -3.54 -13.38
C MET A 117 -0.83 -2.86 -14.41
N GLU A 118 -0.40 -2.72 -15.66
CA GLU A 118 -1.09 -1.91 -16.66
C GLU A 118 -2.52 -2.38 -16.95
N ASN A 119 -2.74 -3.70 -16.96
CA ASN A 119 -4.07 -4.27 -17.15
C ASN A 119 -5.01 -3.89 -16.00
N LEU A 120 -4.54 -4.00 -14.76
CA LEU A 120 -5.31 -3.61 -13.56
C LEU A 120 -5.65 -2.12 -13.58
N LEU A 121 -4.65 -1.28 -13.82
CA LEU A 121 -4.81 0.17 -13.87
C LEU A 121 -5.84 0.61 -14.90
N SER A 122 -5.82 -0.02 -16.07
CA SER A 122 -6.73 0.27 -17.18
C SER A 122 -8.15 -0.24 -16.92
N ALA A 123 -8.28 -1.44 -16.36
CA ALA A 123 -9.57 -2.08 -16.11
C ALA A 123 -10.33 -1.43 -14.93
N PHE A 124 -9.60 -0.93 -13.94
CA PHE A 124 -10.18 -0.41 -12.70
C PHE A 124 -9.81 1.05 -12.41
N PRO A 125 -10.21 2.01 -13.27
CA PRO A 125 -9.87 3.43 -13.07
C PRO A 125 -10.53 4.03 -11.81
N GLY A 126 -11.47 3.33 -11.20
CA GLY A 126 -12.13 3.72 -9.95
C GLY A 126 -11.40 3.24 -8.69
N ILE A 127 -10.41 2.39 -8.81
CA ILE A 127 -9.57 1.90 -7.71
C ILE A 127 -8.24 2.68 -7.72
N ILE A 128 -7.75 3.04 -6.55
CA ILE A 128 -6.44 3.64 -6.37
C ILE A 128 -5.44 2.51 -6.13
N PHE A 129 -4.49 2.34 -7.03
CA PHE A 129 -3.43 1.35 -6.85
C PHE A 129 -2.19 1.98 -6.25
N VAL A 130 -1.56 1.28 -5.31
CA VAL A 130 -0.29 1.67 -4.71
C VAL A 130 0.73 0.59 -5.04
N ALA A 131 1.70 0.92 -5.88
CA ALA A 131 2.84 0.04 -6.11
C ALA A 131 3.75 0.09 -4.87
N ALA A 132 3.90 -1.05 -4.19
CA ALA A 132 4.81 -1.15 -3.06
C ALA A 132 6.25 -1.24 -3.58
N HIS A 133 7.10 -0.43 -2.96
CA HIS A 133 8.54 -0.32 -3.15
C HIS A 133 8.99 0.31 -4.49
N PRO A 134 9.90 1.29 -4.46
CA PRO A 134 10.49 1.84 -5.68
C PRO A 134 11.29 0.81 -6.47
N GLY A 135 11.88 -0.17 -5.78
CA GLY A 135 12.68 -1.22 -6.41
C GLY A 135 14.04 -0.73 -6.93
N ASP A 136 14.59 -1.41 -7.90
CA ASP A 136 15.82 -1.03 -8.59
C ASP A 136 15.59 0.06 -9.67
N ARG A 137 16.64 0.40 -10.42
CA ARG A 137 16.59 1.46 -11.42
C ARG A 137 15.56 1.19 -12.53
N ASP A 138 15.47 -0.04 -12.99
CA ASP A 138 14.58 -0.41 -14.10
C ASP A 138 13.14 -0.37 -13.63
N ARG A 139 12.86 -0.84 -12.41
CA ARG A 139 11.55 -0.76 -11.79
C ARG A 139 11.09 0.69 -11.56
N VAL A 140 11.99 1.57 -11.12
CA VAL A 140 11.70 3.01 -10.99
C VAL A 140 11.31 3.62 -12.33
N ALA A 141 12.00 3.27 -13.43
CA ALA A 141 11.66 3.77 -14.76
C ALA A 141 10.27 3.29 -15.22
N GLU A 142 9.93 2.02 -14.93
CA GLU A 142 8.61 1.46 -15.20
C GLU A 142 7.51 2.16 -14.39
N HIS A 143 7.69 2.37 -13.08
CA HIS A 143 6.75 3.11 -12.25
C HIS A 143 6.51 4.52 -12.79
N ILE A 144 7.57 5.25 -13.17
CA ILE A 144 7.45 6.58 -13.78
C ILE A 144 6.62 6.52 -15.07
N ALA A 145 6.86 5.53 -15.93
CA ALA A 145 6.13 5.38 -17.18
C ALA A 145 4.64 5.11 -16.94
N LEU A 146 4.31 4.19 -16.05
CA LEU A 146 2.94 3.85 -15.67
C LEU A 146 2.22 5.01 -14.95
N MET A 147 2.89 5.70 -14.02
CA MET A 147 2.32 6.86 -13.32
C MET A 147 2.00 8.03 -14.25
N LYS A 148 2.74 8.20 -15.35
CA LYS A 148 2.44 9.20 -16.37
C LYS A 148 1.22 8.85 -17.22
N LYS A 149 0.95 7.57 -17.38
CA LYS A 149 -0.14 7.05 -18.21
C LYS A 149 -1.43 6.88 -17.40
N HIS A 150 -1.32 6.54 -16.12
CA HIS A 150 -2.45 6.19 -15.26
C HIS A 150 -2.48 7.09 -14.01
N GLU A 151 -3.55 7.87 -13.86
CA GLU A 151 -3.72 8.78 -12.72
C GLU A 151 -4.06 8.06 -11.41
N ASN A 152 -4.56 6.83 -11.50
CA ASN A 152 -4.93 5.99 -10.36
C ASN A 152 -3.75 5.18 -9.79
N LEU A 153 -2.51 5.38 -10.27
CA LEU A 153 -1.31 4.76 -9.71
C LEU A 153 -0.55 5.71 -8.79
N TYR A 154 -0.26 5.22 -7.60
CA TYR A 154 0.59 5.80 -6.58
C TYR A 154 1.82 4.93 -6.35
N LEU A 155 2.89 5.50 -5.81
CA LEU A 155 4.11 4.79 -5.45
C LEU A 155 4.39 4.96 -3.95
N ASP A 156 4.58 3.86 -3.26
CA ASP A 156 5.02 3.80 -1.88
C ASP A 156 6.56 3.75 -1.82
N LEU A 157 7.16 4.47 -0.89
CA LEU A 157 8.61 4.57 -0.73
C LEU A 157 9.21 3.50 0.18
N SER A 158 8.40 2.58 0.69
CA SER A 158 8.86 1.54 1.63
C SER A 158 9.83 0.53 0.98
N GLY A 159 10.40 -0.35 1.79
CA GLY A 159 11.22 -1.47 1.30
C GLY A 159 12.46 -1.03 0.52
N THR A 160 12.64 -1.58 -0.68
CA THR A 160 13.84 -1.34 -1.48
C THR A 160 13.75 -0.10 -2.35
N GLY A 161 14.83 0.67 -2.41
CA GLY A 161 14.99 1.76 -3.37
C GLY A 161 15.36 3.10 -2.75
N LEU A 162 14.68 3.55 -1.71
CA LEU A 162 14.83 4.89 -1.11
C LEU A 162 16.24 5.17 -0.55
N PHE A 163 17.04 4.15 -0.28
CA PHE A 163 18.44 4.29 0.14
C PHE A 163 19.35 4.89 -0.94
N ARG A 164 18.88 5.04 -2.19
CA ARG A 164 19.65 5.66 -3.28
C ARG A 164 19.47 7.16 -3.25
N LEU A 165 20.54 7.89 -2.92
CA LEU A 165 20.55 9.35 -2.93
C LEU A 165 20.11 9.90 -4.30
N GLY A 166 19.18 10.84 -4.28
CA GLY A 166 18.62 11.48 -5.48
C GLY A 166 17.43 10.73 -6.09
N LEU A 167 17.07 9.54 -5.58
CA LEU A 167 15.93 8.80 -6.11
C LEU A 167 14.63 9.56 -5.91
N LEU A 168 14.35 10.02 -4.70
CA LEU A 168 13.10 10.73 -4.40
C LEU A 168 13.03 12.05 -5.16
N LYS A 169 14.14 12.81 -5.22
CA LYS A 169 14.22 14.01 -6.06
C LYS A 169 13.93 13.70 -7.53
N HIS A 170 14.47 12.60 -8.04
CA HIS A 170 14.19 12.16 -9.42
C HIS A 170 12.72 11.86 -9.63
N LEU A 171 12.07 11.10 -8.74
CA LEU A 171 10.64 10.78 -8.80
C LEU A 171 9.80 12.05 -8.79
N VAL A 172 10.02 12.96 -7.81
CA VAL A 172 9.29 14.23 -7.70
C VAL A 172 9.41 15.06 -8.98
N ASN A 173 10.60 15.14 -9.57
CA ASN A 173 10.82 15.87 -10.81
C ASN A 173 10.13 15.23 -12.05
N ARG A 174 9.83 13.93 -12.00
CA ARG A 174 9.27 13.18 -13.15
C ARG A 174 7.76 13.06 -13.10
N VAL A 175 7.18 12.92 -11.89
CA VAL A 175 5.76 12.59 -11.68
C VAL A 175 5.06 13.48 -10.65
N GLY A 176 5.77 14.45 -10.06
CA GLY A 176 5.25 15.28 -8.96
C GLY A 176 5.26 14.54 -7.61
N ALA A 177 4.94 15.26 -6.55
CA ALA A 177 4.86 14.70 -5.19
C ALA A 177 3.47 14.13 -4.84
N GLU A 178 2.44 14.48 -5.60
CA GLU A 178 1.03 14.28 -5.27
C GLU A 178 0.59 12.80 -5.21
N ARG A 179 1.41 11.91 -5.79
CA ARG A 179 1.13 10.47 -5.87
C ARG A 179 2.27 9.60 -5.36
N ILE A 180 3.12 10.19 -4.52
CA ILE A 180 4.18 9.48 -3.79
C ILE A 180 3.74 9.39 -2.32
N LEU A 181 3.85 8.21 -1.74
CA LEU A 181 3.47 7.92 -0.35
C LEU A 181 4.70 7.57 0.47
N PHE A 182 4.75 8.04 1.71
CA PHE A 182 5.73 7.57 2.66
C PHE A 182 5.34 6.21 3.20
N GLY A 183 6.28 5.28 3.21
CA GLY A 183 6.16 3.98 3.81
C GLY A 183 7.52 3.52 4.34
N THR A 184 7.53 2.55 5.24
CA THR A 184 8.75 2.07 5.88
C THR A 184 8.96 0.56 5.80
N ASP A 185 7.91 -0.20 5.47
CA ASP A 185 7.95 -1.67 5.53
C ASP A 185 8.31 -2.17 6.96
N TYR A 186 7.83 -1.45 7.97
CA TYR A 186 8.01 -1.84 9.38
C TYR A 186 7.25 -3.15 9.68
N PRO A 187 7.82 -4.11 10.41
CA PRO A 187 9.07 -4.06 11.18
C PRO A 187 10.32 -4.53 10.41
N ILE A 188 10.23 -4.84 9.13
CA ILE A 188 11.36 -5.34 8.33
C ILE A 188 12.44 -4.28 8.21
N CYS A 189 12.05 -3.04 7.95
CA CYS A 189 12.96 -1.92 7.80
C CYS A 189 12.90 -0.96 8.99
N ASN A 190 14.01 -0.25 9.24
CA ASN A 190 14.10 0.73 10.33
C ASN A 190 13.38 2.03 9.94
N PRO A 191 12.28 2.42 10.63
CA PRO A 191 11.48 3.58 10.25
C PRO A 191 12.26 4.89 10.32
N ARG A 192 13.19 5.04 11.27
CA ARG A 192 14.04 6.27 11.38
C ARG A 192 14.93 6.46 10.16
N MET A 193 15.45 5.37 9.59
CA MET A 193 16.23 5.42 8.36
C MET A 193 15.42 6.00 7.20
N TYR A 194 14.18 5.57 7.04
CA TYR A 194 13.30 6.06 5.97
C TYR A 194 12.90 7.52 6.16
N VAL A 195 12.57 7.93 7.37
CA VAL A 195 12.31 9.35 7.68
C VAL A 195 13.52 10.21 7.33
N GLN A 196 14.72 9.80 7.76
CA GLN A 196 15.94 10.56 7.46
C GLN A 196 16.31 10.52 5.98
N ALA A 197 16.01 9.43 5.25
CA ALA A 197 16.24 9.37 3.82
C ALA A 197 15.38 10.41 3.06
N VAL A 198 14.13 10.61 3.45
CA VAL A 198 13.26 11.64 2.85
C VAL A 198 13.76 13.06 3.20
N TYR A 199 14.20 13.30 4.45
CA TYR A 199 14.78 14.59 4.83
C TYR A 199 16.10 14.88 4.13
N GLY A 200 16.87 13.84 3.81
CA GLY A 200 18.17 13.97 3.11
C GLY A 200 18.05 14.29 1.62
N GLU A 201 16.86 14.20 1.03
CA GLU A 201 16.64 14.51 -0.38
C GLU A 201 16.43 16.02 -0.61
N ASP A 202 16.96 16.53 -1.71
CA ASP A 202 16.82 17.94 -2.12
C ASP A 202 15.46 18.16 -2.82
N ILE A 203 14.41 18.19 -2.02
CA ILE A 203 13.02 18.51 -2.40
C ILE A 203 12.46 19.58 -1.47
N SER A 204 11.39 20.28 -1.86
CA SER A 204 10.79 21.30 -1.01
C SER A 204 10.06 20.72 0.20
N ASP A 205 9.90 21.54 1.26
CA ASP A 205 9.12 21.11 2.44
C ASP A 205 7.66 20.83 2.09
N CYS A 206 7.07 21.58 1.17
CA CYS A 206 5.73 21.30 0.65
C CYS A 206 5.64 19.90 -0.01
N HIS A 207 6.68 19.46 -0.74
CA HIS A 207 6.71 18.10 -1.29
C HIS A 207 6.87 17.04 -0.18
N ARG A 208 7.67 17.32 0.86
CA ARG A 208 7.81 16.42 2.02
C ARG A 208 6.49 16.24 2.75
N GLU A 209 5.76 17.33 2.99
CA GLU A 209 4.47 17.29 3.68
C GLU A 209 3.45 16.44 2.92
N LYS A 210 3.34 16.63 1.59
CA LYS A 210 2.52 15.77 0.74
C LYS A 210 2.89 14.29 0.86
N ILE A 211 4.18 13.97 0.78
CA ILE A 211 4.68 12.60 0.79
C ILE A 211 4.50 11.95 2.17
N PHE A 212 4.84 12.66 3.24
CA PHE A 212 4.75 12.12 4.59
C PHE A 212 3.31 11.95 5.07
N PHE A 213 2.40 12.82 4.62
CA PHE A 213 1.12 12.96 5.29
C PHE A 213 -0.08 13.16 4.33
N GLU A 214 -0.16 14.28 3.58
CA GLU A 214 -1.37 14.70 2.88
C GLU A 214 -1.90 13.67 1.90
N ASN A 215 -1.02 13.03 1.12
CA ASN A 215 -1.42 12.06 0.11
C ASN A 215 -2.05 10.81 0.74
N GLY A 216 -1.44 10.28 1.81
CA GLY A 216 -1.96 9.14 2.55
C GLY A 216 -3.33 9.43 3.18
N MET A 217 -3.45 10.55 3.88
CA MET A 217 -4.70 10.99 4.49
C MET A 217 -5.83 11.10 3.46
N ARG A 218 -5.53 11.72 2.31
CA ARG A 218 -6.50 11.93 1.23
C ARG A 218 -7.02 10.62 0.64
N ILE A 219 -6.13 9.69 0.26
CA ILE A 219 -6.57 8.45 -0.41
C ILE A 219 -7.22 7.47 0.55
N LEU A 220 -6.79 7.43 1.80
CA LEU A 220 -7.36 6.56 2.84
C LEU A 220 -8.56 7.19 3.55
N LYS A 221 -8.92 8.44 3.20
CA LYS A 221 -10.05 9.18 3.81
C LYS A 221 -9.93 9.31 5.33
N ILE A 222 -8.71 9.45 5.81
CA ILE A 222 -8.43 9.66 7.22
C ILE A 222 -8.71 11.14 7.52
N THR A 223 -9.57 11.41 8.49
CA THR A 223 -9.85 12.77 8.97
C THR A 223 -8.99 13.09 10.17
N GLU A 224 -8.37 14.26 10.19
CA GLU A 224 -7.78 14.76 11.43
C GLU A 224 -8.92 15.00 12.44
N ASN A 225 -8.84 14.37 13.60
CA ASN A 225 -9.59 14.81 14.75
C ASN A 225 -8.86 16.03 15.32
N VAL A 226 -9.29 17.24 14.89
CA VAL A 226 -8.84 18.54 15.43
C VAL A 226 -9.32 18.74 16.85
#